data_f24a5b06713cd2337aa9027b2940cc12
#
_entry.id   f24a5b06713cd2337aa9027b2940cc12
#
_cell.length_a   1.000
_cell.length_b   1.000
_cell.length_c   1.000
_cell.angle_alpha   90.00
_cell.angle_beta   90.00
_cell.angle_gamma   90.00
#
_symmetry.space_group_name_H-M   'P 1'
#
loop_
_entity.id
_entity.type
_entity.pdbx_description
1 polymer ?
#
loop_
_entity_poly.entity_id
_entity_poly.type
_entity_poly.pdbx_seq_one_letter_code
_entity_poly.pdbx_strand_id
1 'polypeptide(L)'
;MYSIKTNKLTKKFKDKVAVNEVDLCIKEGELFSLLGVNGAGKTTTIKMLSGLIIPTSGDIFINGMNMKADVYKIKQILNVSPQETAIASNLTVKENLEFMAGVYQVDNKENKINDLINQFKLTEILNKKAKTLSGGWQRRLSIAISLINDPKILFLDEPTLGLDVIARKELWNIINELKGKVTIILTTHYMEEAESLSDRIGVMSNGDLIDVGTVEELKNKVNANSFEDAFVSIVTGGNL
;
A
#
# COMPACT_ATOMS: atom_id res chain seq x y z
N MET A 1 13.32 5.42 13.27
CA MET A 1 12.29 6.48 13.41
C MET A 1 10.95 5.91 12.94
N TYR A 2 9.79 6.45 13.37
CA TYR A 2 8.50 6.02 12.83
C TYR A 2 8.12 6.91 11.65
N SER A 3 7.82 6.28 10.52
CA SER A 3 7.33 6.95 9.31
C SER A 3 5.85 7.29 9.43
N ILE A 4 5.07 6.39 10.06
CA ILE A 4 3.64 6.60 10.33
C ILE A 4 3.35 6.26 11.78
N LYS A 5 2.56 7.13 12.44
CA LYS A 5 1.98 6.88 13.76
C LYS A 5 0.54 7.35 13.78
N THR A 6 -0.35 6.55 14.34
CA THR A 6 -1.75 6.93 14.59
C THR A 6 -2.07 6.85 16.07
N ASN A 7 -3.01 7.68 16.51
CA ASN A 7 -3.57 7.64 17.85
C ASN A 7 -5.08 7.56 17.74
N LYS A 8 -5.68 6.44 18.17
CA LYS A 8 -7.12 6.16 18.19
C LYS A 8 -7.83 6.56 16.90
N LEU A 9 -7.22 6.19 15.76
CA LEU A 9 -7.71 6.58 14.44
C LEU A 9 -9.07 5.93 14.19
N THR A 10 -10.08 6.77 13.97
CA THR A 10 -11.47 6.30 13.82
C THR A 10 -12.12 6.89 12.59
N LYS A 11 -12.89 6.07 11.85
CA LYS A 11 -13.76 6.51 10.77
C LYS A 11 -15.15 5.92 10.89
N LYS A 12 -16.14 6.81 10.94
CA LYS A 12 -17.58 6.47 10.89
C LYS A 12 -18.18 6.99 9.59
N PHE A 13 -18.99 6.17 8.94
CA PHE A 13 -19.84 6.55 7.81
C PHE A 13 -21.29 6.32 8.21
N LYS A 14 -22.05 7.38 8.43
CA LYS A 14 -23.40 7.29 9.00
C LYS A 14 -23.39 6.42 10.26
N ASP A 15 -24.08 5.28 10.24
CA ASP A 15 -24.23 4.38 11.39
C ASP A 15 -23.14 3.30 11.47
N LYS A 16 -22.26 3.20 10.43
CA LYS A 16 -21.20 2.15 10.37
C LYS A 16 -19.85 2.71 10.81
N VAL A 17 -19.24 2.08 11.81
CA VAL A 17 -17.83 2.29 12.16
C VAL A 17 -17.00 1.44 11.20
N ALA A 18 -16.25 2.09 10.31
CA ALA A 18 -15.42 1.42 9.32
C ALA A 18 -13.98 1.20 9.79
N VAL A 19 -13.50 2.04 10.70
CA VAL A 19 -12.22 1.91 11.41
C VAL A 19 -12.43 2.41 12.83
N ASN A 20 -12.01 1.65 13.82
CA ASN A 20 -12.29 1.87 15.22
C ASN A 20 -11.01 1.96 16.05
N GLU A 21 -10.69 3.13 16.56
CA GLU A 21 -9.58 3.45 17.47
C GLU A 21 -8.23 2.78 17.12
N VAL A 22 -7.85 2.76 15.85
CA VAL A 22 -6.63 2.10 15.39
C VAL A 22 -5.38 2.88 15.82
N ASP A 23 -4.55 2.22 16.63
CA ASP A 23 -3.21 2.66 17.02
C ASP A 23 -2.16 1.88 16.22
N LEU A 24 -1.41 2.57 15.36
CA LEU A 24 -0.45 1.98 14.45
C LEU A 24 0.88 2.73 14.49
N CYS A 25 1.98 1.99 14.47
CA CYS A 25 3.33 2.53 14.36
C CYS A 25 4.10 1.76 13.28
N ILE A 26 4.47 2.44 12.19
CA ILE A 26 5.24 1.86 11.06
C ILE A 26 6.62 2.53 11.04
N LYS A 27 7.68 1.74 10.95
CA LYS A 27 9.06 2.22 10.92
C LYS A 27 9.42 2.73 9.52
N GLU A 28 10.43 3.57 9.44
CA GLU A 28 11.00 4.02 8.17
C GLU A 28 11.61 2.85 7.41
N GLY A 29 11.35 2.77 6.09
CA GLY A 29 11.82 1.70 5.22
C GLY A 29 11.09 0.36 5.39
N GLU A 30 10.14 0.25 6.32
CA GLU A 30 9.37 -0.97 6.58
C GLU A 30 8.36 -1.25 5.45
N LEU A 31 8.22 -2.51 5.06
CA LEU A 31 7.06 -2.99 4.33
C LEU A 31 6.06 -3.57 5.33
N PHE A 32 4.97 -2.85 5.52
CA PHE A 32 3.90 -3.19 6.46
C PHE A 32 2.64 -3.58 5.70
N SER A 33 2.08 -4.75 5.98
CA SER A 33 0.79 -5.16 5.40
C SER A 33 -0.36 -5.00 6.38
N LEU A 34 -1.47 -4.45 5.90
CA LEU A 34 -2.78 -4.57 6.53
C LEU A 34 -3.50 -5.75 5.89
N LEU A 35 -3.59 -6.85 6.63
CA LEU A 35 -4.25 -8.09 6.20
C LEU A 35 -5.64 -8.20 6.84
N GLY A 36 -6.63 -8.63 6.07
CA GLY A 36 -7.98 -8.86 6.57
C GLY A 36 -8.96 -9.16 5.46
N VAL A 37 -10.12 -9.69 5.80
CA VAL A 37 -11.19 -9.97 4.85
C VAL A 37 -11.76 -8.70 4.21
N ASN A 38 -12.57 -8.86 3.17
CA ASN A 38 -13.24 -7.73 2.55
C ASN A 38 -14.18 -7.04 3.56
N GLY A 39 -14.10 -5.70 3.60
CA GLY A 39 -14.86 -4.91 4.58
C GLY A 39 -14.18 -4.76 5.96
N ALA A 40 -13.00 -5.33 6.19
CA ALA A 40 -12.26 -5.20 7.46
C ALA A 40 -11.78 -3.77 7.79
N GLY A 41 -11.86 -2.81 6.85
CA GLY A 41 -11.44 -1.41 7.06
C GLY A 41 -10.11 -1.03 6.42
N LYS A 42 -9.39 -1.95 5.76
CA LYS A 42 -8.05 -1.74 5.16
C LYS A 42 -7.97 -0.53 4.24
N THR A 43 -8.76 -0.51 3.16
CA THR A 43 -8.81 0.62 2.19
C THR A 43 -9.21 1.93 2.87
N THR A 44 -10.12 1.90 3.84
CA THR A 44 -10.50 3.09 4.60
C THR A 44 -9.33 3.61 5.42
N THR A 45 -8.56 2.72 6.03
CA THR A 45 -7.35 3.08 6.78
C THR A 45 -6.31 3.72 5.86
N ILE A 46 -6.00 3.11 4.71
CA ILE A 46 -5.07 3.73 3.71
C ILE A 46 -5.57 5.10 3.26
N LYS A 47 -6.87 5.26 2.95
CA LYS A 47 -7.42 6.55 2.54
C LYS A 47 -7.28 7.63 3.62
N MET A 48 -7.38 7.28 4.89
CA MET A 48 -7.10 8.23 5.99
C MET A 48 -5.62 8.55 6.10
N LEU A 49 -4.74 7.52 6.09
CA LEU A 49 -3.28 7.68 6.20
C LEU A 49 -2.69 8.49 5.04
N SER A 50 -3.28 8.40 3.85
CA SER A 50 -2.88 9.15 2.66
C SER A 50 -3.53 10.54 2.56
N GLY A 51 -4.42 10.90 3.50
CA GLY A 51 -5.14 12.18 3.48
C GLY A 51 -6.17 12.31 2.35
N LEU A 52 -6.65 11.19 1.81
CA LEU A 52 -7.74 11.15 0.83
C LEU A 52 -9.11 11.32 1.48
N ILE A 53 -9.25 10.89 2.73
CA ILE A 53 -10.44 11.14 3.55
C ILE A 53 -10.03 11.61 4.95
N ILE A 54 -10.87 12.46 5.53
CA ILE A 54 -10.65 12.99 6.88
C ILE A 54 -11.15 11.95 7.91
N PRO A 55 -10.37 11.62 8.96
CA PRO A 55 -10.83 10.81 10.09
C PRO A 55 -12.02 11.46 10.80
N THR A 56 -12.88 10.65 11.41
CA THR A 56 -13.94 11.14 12.32
C THR A 56 -13.33 11.61 13.64
N SER A 57 -12.34 10.87 14.16
CA SER A 57 -11.56 11.22 15.35
C SER A 57 -10.17 10.58 15.29
N GLY A 58 -9.31 10.93 16.23
CA GLY A 58 -7.92 10.48 16.29
C GLY A 58 -6.97 11.36 15.48
N ASP A 59 -5.68 11.02 15.55
CA ASP A 59 -4.61 11.77 14.90
C ASP A 59 -3.72 10.87 14.06
N ILE A 60 -3.15 11.46 13.00
CA ILE A 60 -2.20 10.82 12.11
C ILE A 60 -0.94 11.67 12.06
N PHE A 61 0.21 11.05 12.28
CA PHE A 61 1.52 11.66 12.14
C PHE A 61 2.32 10.93 11.06
N ILE A 62 2.83 11.68 10.09
CA ILE A 62 3.67 11.21 8.99
C ILE A 62 5.04 11.87 9.13
N ASN A 63 6.10 11.07 9.37
CA ASN A 63 7.45 11.58 9.65
C ASN A 63 7.45 12.71 10.70
N GLY A 64 6.65 12.55 11.76
CA GLY A 64 6.49 13.54 12.84
C GLY A 64 5.57 14.73 12.52
N MET A 65 5.15 14.92 11.28
CA MET A 65 4.21 15.97 10.86
C MET A 65 2.77 15.54 11.11
N ASN A 66 1.95 16.45 11.65
CA ASN A 66 0.53 16.17 11.88
C ASN A 66 -0.28 16.33 10.58
N MET A 67 -1.06 15.31 10.19
CA MET A 67 -1.85 15.30 8.96
C MET A 67 -2.84 16.48 8.86
N LYS A 68 -3.36 16.96 9.98
CA LYS A 68 -4.32 18.09 10.01
C LYS A 68 -3.62 19.44 9.74
N ALA A 69 -2.39 19.61 10.26
CA ALA A 69 -1.64 20.86 10.19
C ALA A 69 -0.76 20.96 8.93
N ASP A 70 -0.14 19.84 8.54
CA ASP A 70 0.92 19.81 7.53
C ASP A 70 0.54 19.05 6.24
N VAL A 71 -0.75 18.93 5.92
CA VAL A 71 -1.27 18.08 4.83
C VAL A 71 -0.57 18.30 3.49
N TYR A 72 -0.25 19.54 3.14
CA TYR A 72 0.45 19.86 1.88
C TYR A 72 1.88 19.32 1.84
N LYS A 73 2.64 19.46 2.93
CA LYS A 73 4.01 18.93 3.05
C LYS A 73 4.00 17.40 3.04
N ILE A 74 3.04 16.80 3.72
CA ILE A 74 2.87 15.35 3.78
C ILE A 74 2.55 14.78 2.39
N LYS A 75 1.65 15.42 1.62
CA LYS A 75 1.31 14.99 0.26
C LYS A 75 2.47 15.05 -0.74
N GLN A 76 3.51 15.81 -0.47
CA GLN A 76 4.71 15.85 -1.30
C GLN A 76 5.62 14.63 -1.10
N ILE A 77 5.51 13.94 0.04
CA ILE A 77 6.40 12.83 0.42
C ILE A 77 5.70 11.47 0.42
N LEU A 78 4.43 11.41 0.03
CA LEU A 78 3.70 10.15 -0.07
C LEU A 78 2.97 10.03 -1.40
N ASN A 79 2.77 8.78 -1.84
CA ASN A 79 1.92 8.46 -2.98
C ASN A 79 1.07 7.21 -2.72
N VAL A 80 0.05 7.04 -3.57
CA VAL A 80 -0.89 5.93 -3.52
C VAL A 80 -1.01 5.29 -4.90
N SER A 81 -0.84 3.97 -4.97
CA SER A 81 -1.34 3.16 -6.07
C SER A 81 -2.66 2.54 -5.62
N PRO A 82 -3.82 3.07 -6.06
CA PRO A 82 -5.13 2.60 -5.60
C PRO A 82 -5.47 1.23 -6.20
N GLN A 83 -6.50 0.58 -5.67
CA GLN A 83 -7.01 -0.71 -6.16
C GLN A 83 -7.41 -0.63 -7.64
N GLU A 84 -8.15 0.41 -8.03
CA GLU A 84 -8.37 0.72 -9.45
C GLU A 84 -7.16 1.48 -9.99
N THR A 85 -6.60 1.00 -11.11
CA THR A 85 -5.37 1.60 -11.65
C THR A 85 -5.58 3.03 -12.08
N ALA A 86 -4.83 3.97 -11.49
CA ALA A 86 -4.88 5.39 -11.80
C ALA A 86 -3.94 5.70 -12.99
N ILE A 87 -4.31 5.27 -14.19
CA ILE A 87 -3.55 5.47 -15.42
C ILE A 87 -4.41 6.18 -16.48
N ALA A 88 -3.80 7.02 -17.30
CA ALA A 88 -4.46 7.66 -18.42
C ALA A 88 -4.56 6.64 -19.58
N SER A 89 -5.73 6.00 -19.71
CA SER A 89 -5.97 4.84 -20.57
C SER A 89 -5.70 5.08 -22.07
N ASN A 90 -5.85 6.32 -22.54
CA ASN A 90 -5.62 6.69 -23.95
C ASN A 90 -4.16 7.11 -24.26
N LEU A 91 -3.36 7.36 -23.23
CA LEU A 91 -1.93 7.62 -23.36
C LEU A 91 -1.14 6.31 -23.44
N THR A 92 0.03 6.35 -24.09
CA THR A 92 1.01 5.27 -24.04
C THR A 92 1.63 5.15 -22.66
N VAL A 93 2.37 4.06 -22.41
CA VAL A 93 3.12 3.87 -21.16
C VAL A 93 4.11 5.04 -20.95
N LYS A 94 4.86 5.40 -22.01
CA LYS A 94 5.81 6.50 -21.96
C LYS A 94 5.13 7.83 -21.65
N GLU A 95 4.05 8.16 -22.37
CA GLU A 95 3.29 9.39 -22.15
C GLU A 95 2.67 9.48 -20.74
N ASN A 96 2.23 8.37 -20.16
CA ASN A 96 1.77 8.33 -18.76
C ASN A 96 2.87 8.74 -17.79
N LEU A 97 4.09 8.20 -17.95
CA LEU A 97 5.24 8.54 -17.11
C LEU A 97 5.66 10.01 -17.31
N GLU A 98 5.76 10.48 -18.56
CA GLU A 98 6.10 11.87 -18.90
C GLU A 98 5.08 12.87 -18.35
N PHE A 99 3.80 12.55 -18.48
CA PHE A 99 2.70 13.36 -17.96
C PHE A 99 2.82 13.54 -16.44
N MET A 100 3.00 12.44 -15.71
CA MET A 100 3.09 12.50 -14.25
C MET A 100 4.40 13.15 -13.78
N ALA A 101 5.52 12.91 -14.47
CA ALA A 101 6.76 13.62 -14.21
C ALA A 101 6.60 15.15 -14.38
N GLY A 102 5.80 15.58 -15.37
CA GLY A 102 5.44 16.98 -15.56
C GLY A 102 4.55 17.53 -14.45
N VAL A 103 3.52 16.77 -14.02
CA VAL A 103 2.61 17.16 -12.92
C VAL A 103 3.38 17.39 -11.61
N TYR A 104 4.33 16.52 -11.30
CA TYR A 104 5.14 16.61 -10.08
C TYR A 104 6.39 17.51 -10.26
N GLN A 105 6.61 18.10 -11.45
CA GLN A 105 7.77 18.95 -11.76
C GLN A 105 9.10 18.26 -11.40
N VAL A 106 9.22 16.98 -11.79
CA VAL A 106 10.38 16.15 -11.44
C VAL A 106 11.63 16.70 -12.13
N ASP A 107 12.66 16.97 -11.32
CA ASP A 107 13.99 17.30 -11.83
C ASP A 107 14.60 16.09 -12.56
N ASN A 108 15.35 16.34 -13.66
CA ASN A 108 15.96 15.25 -14.46
C ASN A 108 14.96 14.16 -14.86
N LYS A 109 13.75 14.56 -15.26
CA LYS A 109 12.63 13.66 -15.57
C LYS A 109 12.98 12.50 -16.50
N GLU A 110 13.88 12.71 -17.48
CA GLU A 110 14.31 11.68 -18.42
C GLU A 110 15.02 10.52 -17.71
N ASN A 111 15.96 10.82 -16.82
CA ASN A 111 16.67 9.80 -16.05
C ASN A 111 15.69 9.06 -15.14
N LYS A 112 14.84 9.78 -14.42
CA LYS A 112 13.83 9.19 -13.54
C LYS A 112 12.88 8.26 -14.29
N ILE A 113 12.40 8.66 -15.46
CA ILE A 113 11.54 7.83 -16.31
C ILE A 113 12.29 6.59 -16.77
N ASN A 114 13.54 6.71 -17.23
CA ASN A 114 14.35 5.57 -17.66
C ASN A 114 14.60 4.57 -16.50
N ASP A 115 14.88 5.06 -15.30
CA ASP A 115 15.05 4.22 -14.12
C ASP A 115 13.78 3.40 -13.83
N LEU A 116 12.61 4.05 -13.85
CA LEU A 116 11.32 3.38 -13.66
C LEU A 116 11.00 2.38 -14.78
N ILE A 117 11.30 2.73 -16.04
CA ILE A 117 11.13 1.81 -17.18
C ILE A 117 11.95 0.53 -16.95
N ASN A 118 13.20 0.66 -16.53
CA ASN A 118 14.08 -0.48 -16.27
C ASN A 118 13.61 -1.29 -15.06
N GLN A 119 13.33 -0.63 -13.94
CA GLN A 119 12.91 -1.26 -12.69
C GLN A 119 11.59 -2.03 -12.85
N PHE A 120 10.62 -1.47 -13.58
CA PHE A 120 9.32 -2.10 -13.83
C PHE A 120 9.27 -2.93 -15.10
N LYS A 121 10.41 -3.06 -15.83
CA LYS A 121 10.55 -3.84 -17.07
C LYS A 121 9.57 -3.42 -18.17
N LEU A 122 9.33 -2.11 -18.33
CA LEU A 122 8.30 -1.55 -19.22
C LEU A 122 8.77 -1.39 -20.67
N THR A 123 10.01 -1.69 -21.00
CA THR A 123 10.65 -1.37 -22.30
C THR A 123 9.84 -1.86 -23.51
N GLU A 124 9.35 -3.12 -23.47
CA GLU A 124 8.63 -3.73 -24.62
C GLU A 124 7.24 -3.14 -24.85
N ILE A 125 6.71 -2.41 -23.89
CA ILE A 125 5.34 -1.88 -23.94
C ILE A 125 5.27 -0.35 -23.97
N LEU A 126 6.43 0.35 -24.02
CA LEU A 126 6.52 1.81 -23.91
C LEU A 126 5.57 2.57 -24.84
N ASN A 127 5.45 2.11 -26.08
CA ASN A 127 4.63 2.76 -27.12
C ASN A 127 3.19 2.21 -27.18
N LYS A 128 2.83 1.24 -26.31
CA LYS A 128 1.47 0.71 -26.26
C LYS A 128 0.58 1.63 -25.43
N LYS A 129 -0.66 1.84 -25.89
CA LYS A 129 -1.66 2.58 -25.10
C LYS A 129 -2.03 1.79 -23.85
N ALA A 130 -2.15 2.48 -22.71
CA ALA A 130 -2.40 1.83 -21.41
C ALA A 130 -3.69 0.98 -21.42
N LYS A 131 -4.74 1.37 -22.14
CA LYS A 131 -5.98 0.58 -22.28
C LYS A 131 -5.80 -0.78 -23.00
N THR A 132 -4.71 -0.98 -23.73
CA THR A 132 -4.45 -2.24 -24.46
C THR A 132 -3.59 -3.22 -23.67
N LEU A 133 -3.14 -2.83 -22.48
CA LEU A 133 -2.31 -3.63 -21.61
C LEU A 133 -3.14 -4.65 -20.83
N SER A 134 -2.53 -5.80 -20.50
CA SER A 134 -3.10 -6.71 -19.50
C SER A 134 -3.14 -6.07 -18.11
N GLY A 135 -3.97 -6.58 -17.21
CA GLY A 135 -4.09 -6.08 -15.84
C GLY A 135 -2.76 -6.01 -15.10
N GLY A 136 -1.88 -7.00 -15.28
CA GLY A 136 -0.53 -7.01 -14.69
C GLY A 136 0.35 -5.85 -15.17
N TRP A 137 0.33 -5.56 -16.46
CA TRP A 137 1.06 -4.42 -17.03
C TRP A 137 0.48 -3.08 -16.59
N GLN A 138 -0.85 -2.97 -16.54
CA GLN A 138 -1.51 -1.76 -16.01
C GLN A 138 -1.13 -1.52 -14.55
N ARG A 139 -1.08 -2.59 -13.73
CA ARG A 139 -0.70 -2.51 -12.33
C ARG A 139 0.76 -2.08 -12.17
N ARG A 140 1.70 -2.65 -12.95
CA ARG A 140 3.10 -2.22 -12.94
C ARG A 140 3.24 -0.75 -13.30
N LEU A 141 2.55 -0.29 -14.36
CA LEU A 141 2.55 1.12 -14.74
C LEU A 141 1.99 2.02 -13.63
N SER A 142 0.89 1.63 -12.99
CA SER A 142 0.29 2.38 -11.88
C SER A 142 1.26 2.56 -10.71
N ILE A 143 1.98 1.49 -10.33
CA ILE A 143 2.97 1.57 -9.25
C ILE A 143 4.20 2.38 -9.69
N ALA A 144 4.69 2.21 -10.93
CA ALA A 144 5.79 3.01 -11.46
C ALA A 144 5.46 4.52 -11.43
N ILE A 145 4.25 4.90 -11.85
CA ILE A 145 3.75 6.27 -11.76
C ILE A 145 3.75 6.78 -10.32
N SER A 146 3.36 5.96 -9.36
CA SER A 146 3.32 6.36 -7.95
C SER A 146 4.71 6.54 -7.31
N LEU A 147 5.78 6.17 -8.01
CA LEU A 147 7.18 6.39 -7.61
C LEU A 147 7.87 7.55 -8.35
N ILE A 148 7.13 8.27 -9.20
CA ILE A 148 7.72 9.26 -10.12
C ILE A 148 8.42 10.43 -9.39
N ASN A 149 7.90 10.84 -8.23
CA ASN A 149 8.40 11.95 -7.42
C ASN A 149 9.22 11.51 -6.20
N ASP A 150 9.77 10.29 -6.19
CA ASP A 150 10.56 9.70 -5.09
C ASP A 150 9.90 9.82 -3.71
N PRO A 151 8.67 9.29 -3.54
CA PRO A 151 7.97 9.40 -2.29
C PRO A 151 8.72 8.64 -1.18
N LYS A 152 8.69 9.16 0.05
CA LYS A 152 9.19 8.47 1.23
C LYS A 152 8.26 7.36 1.71
N ILE A 153 6.97 7.49 1.36
CA ILE A 153 5.91 6.55 1.75
C ILE A 153 5.06 6.21 0.53
N LEU A 154 4.87 4.93 0.29
CA LEU A 154 4.04 4.39 -0.78
C LEU A 154 2.92 3.53 -0.21
N PHE A 155 1.69 3.87 -0.55
CA PHE A 155 0.52 3.06 -0.25
C PHE A 155 0.13 2.23 -1.48
N LEU A 156 -0.02 0.91 -1.27
CA LEU A 156 -0.45 -0.06 -2.28
C LEU A 156 -1.76 -0.69 -1.83
N ASP A 157 -2.87 -0.33 -2.48
CA ASP A 157 -4.18 -0.88 -2.13
C ASP A 157 -4.49 -2.08 -3.01
N GLU A 158 -4.46 -3.29 -2.44
CA GLU A 158 -4.70 -4.58 -3.11
C GLU A 158 -3.89 -4.73 -4.42
N PRO A 159 -2.54 -4.61 -4.40
CA PRO A 159 -1.73 -4.44 -5.63
C PRO A 159 -1.78 -5.64 -6.57
N THR A 160 -2.09 -6.83 -6.09
CA THR A 160 -2.10 -8.06 -6.91
C THR A 160 -3.50 -8.61 -7.18
N LEU A 161 -4.54 -7.86 -6.78
CA LEU A 161 -5.91 -8.29 -7.00
C LEU A 161 -6.20 -8.53 -8.50
N GLY A 162 -6.73 -9.71 -8.81
CA GLY A 162 -7.10 -10.08 -10.18
C GLY A 162 -5.93 -10.44 -11.10
N LEU A 163 -4.70 -10.50 -10.59
CA LEU A 163 -3.54 -10.97 -11.34
C LEU A 163 -3.43 -12.50 -11.31
N ASP A 164 -2.96 -13.07 -12.43
CA ASP A 164 -2.54 -14.47 -12.45
C ASP A 164 -1.29 -14.71 -11.59
N VAL A 165 -0.96 -15.98 -11.34
CA VAL A 165 0.13 -16.37 -10.45
C VAL A 165 1.50 -15.84 -10.90
N ILE A 166 1.76 -15.81 -12.22
CA ILE A 166 3.04 -15.37 -12.77
C ILE A 166 3.18 -13.86 -12.60
N ALA A 167 2.18 -13.09 -13.05
CA ALA A 167 2.16 -11.63 -12.94
C ALA A 167 2.26 -11.18 -11.47
N ARG A 168 1.60 -11.91 -10.54
CA ARG A 168 1.69 -11.67 -9.09
C ARG A 168 3.11 -11.83 -8.58
N LYS A 169 3.77 -12.96 -8.87
CA LYS A 169 5.15 -13.21 -8.42
C LYS A 169 6.14 -12.21 -8.99
N GLU A 170 5.97 -11.82 -10.25
CA GLU A 170 6.81 -10.79 -10.86
C GLU A 170 6.62 -9.42 -10.19
N LEU A 171 5.38 -9.07 -9.83
CA LEU A 171 5.10 -7.83 -9.10
C LEU A 171 5.66 -7.87 -7.68
N TRP A 172 5.58 -9.02 -6.98
CA TRP A 172 6.21 -9.20 -5.66
C TRP A 172 7.72 -8.97 -5.70
N ASN A 173 8.41 -9.48 -6.73
CA ASN A 173 9.85 -9.23 -6.90
C ASN A 173 10.14 -7.72 -7.02
N ILE A 174 9.35 -7.00 -7.82
CA ILE A 174 9.50 -5.54 -7.97
C ILE A 174 9.24 -4.82 -6.64
N ILE A 175 8.19 -5.20 -5.90
CA ILE A 175 7.88 -4.61 -4.58
C ILE A 175 9.01 -4.91 -3.57
N ASN A 176 9.57 -6.12 -3.57
CA ASN A 176 10.69 -6.48 -2.70
C ASN A 176 11.95 -5.64 -2.98
N GLU A 177 12.21 -5.26 -4.24
CA GLU A 177 13.34 -4.38 -4.58
C GLU A 177 13.18 -2.95 -4.03
N LEU A 178 11.97 -2.56 -3.63
CA LEU A 178 11.67 -1.27 -3.01
C LEU A 178 11.87 -1.27 -1.49
N LYS A 179 11.92 -2.45 -0.84
CA LYS A 179 12.10 -2.56 0.62
C LYS A 179 13.38 -1.85 1.08
N GLY A 180 13.30 -1.17 2.22
CA GLY A 180 14.38 -0.39 2.78
C GLY A 180 14.64 0.96 2.07
N LYS A 181 14.16 1.15 0.85
CA LYS A 181 14.31 2.41 0.08
C LYS A 181 13.13 3.36 0.29
N VAL A 182 11.94 2.80 0.42
CA VAL A 182 10.68 3.52 0.65
C VAL A 182 9.87 2.77 1.70
N THR A 183 9.16 3.48 2.57
CA THR A 183 8.21 2.85 3.50
C THR A 183 6.97 2.45 2.71
N ILE A 184 6.59 1.16 2.76
CA ILE A 184 5.45 0.64 1.99
C ILE A 184 4.36 0.20 2.94
N ILE A 185 3.14 0.66 2.69
CA ILE A 185 1.93 0.16 3.35
C ILE A 185 1.08 -0.53 2.29
N LEU A 186 0.92 -1.83 2.43
CA LEU A 186 0.20 -2.67 1.50
C LEU A 186 -1.09 -3.17 2.14
N THR A 187 -2.22 -3.10 1.46
CA THR A 187 -3.42 -3.83 1.88
C THR A 187 -3.57 -5.09 1.05
N THR A 188 -4.01 -6.15 1.69
CA THR A 188 -4.31 -7.41 1.00
C THR A 188 -5.30 -8.25 1.80
N HIS A 189 -5.97 -9.16 1.11
CA HIS A 189 -6.70 -10.27 1.71
C HIS A 189 -6.03 -11.62 1.40
N TYR A 190 -4.91 -11.62 0.66
CA TYR A 190 -4.10 -12.80 0.36
C TYR A 190 -3.03 -12.98 1.45
N MET A 191 -3.16 -14.05 2.24
CA MET A 191 -2.20 -14.38 3.31
C MET A 191 -0.81 -14.65 2.76
N GLU A 192 -0.71 -15.36 1.63
CA GLU A 192 0.56 -15.63 0.94
C GLU A 192 1.30 -14.34 0.55
N GLU A 193 0.58 -13.28 0.14
CA GLU A 193 1.18 -11.99 -0.19
C GLU A 193 1.72 -11.30 1.06
N ALA A 194 0.92 -11.25 2.13
CA ALA A 194 1.35 -10.66 3.39
C ALA A 194 2.56 -11.39 3.97
N GLU A 195 2.56 -12.73 3.96
CA GLU A 195 3.66 -13.57 4.45
C GLU A 195 4.94 -13.38 3.63
N SER A 196 4.83 -13.33 2.28
CA SER A 196 5.99 -13.24 1.39
C SER A 196 6.66 -11.87 1.34
N LEU A 197 5.90 -10.79 1.56
CA LEU A 197 6.38 -9.44 1.35
C LEU A 197 6.69 -8.68 2.65
N SER A 198 5.94 -8.92 3.73
CA SER A 198 5.91 -7.99 4.85
C SER A 198 7.02 -8.22 5.87
N ASP A 199 7.52 -7.12 6.43
CA ASP A 199 8.35 -7.17 7.64
C ASP A 199 7.46 -7.36 8.88
N ARG A 200 6.31 -6.69 8.93
CA ARG A 200 5.24 -6.92 9.90
C ARG A 200 3.87 -6.83 9.25
N ILE A 201 2.92 -7.50 9.87
CA ILE A 201 1.53 -7.59 9.42
C ILE A 201 0.62 -7.07 10.53
N GLY A 202 -0.30 -6.19 10.18
CA GLY A 202 -1.42 -5.80 11.00
C GLY A 202 -2.67 -6.57 10.56
N VAL A 203 -3.23 -7.38 11.44
CA VAL A 203 -4.45 -8.15 11.21
C VAL A 203 -5.65 -7.28 11.52
N MET A 204 -6.48 -7.01 10.52
CA MET A 204 -7.71 -6.20 10.65
C MET A 204 -8.96 -7.06 10.53
N SER A 205 -9.93 -6.83 11.42
CA SER A 205 -11.26 -7.43 11.34
C SER A 205 -12.31 -6.44 11.85
N ASN A 206 -13.42 -6.29 11.13
CA ASN A 206 -14.58 -5.45 11.51
C ASN A 206 -14.25 -4.00 11.89
N GLY A 207 -13.18 -3.43 11.31
CA GLY A 207 -12.72 -2.07 11.59
C GLY A 207 -11.67 -1.96 12.69
N ASP A 208 -11.40 -3.03 13.42
CA ASP A 208 -10.42 -3.10 14.49
C ASP A 208 -9.07 -3.62 13.97
N LEU A 209 -7.97 -3.09 14.50
CA LEU A 209 -6.63 -3.67 14.37
C LEU A 209 -6.45 -4.66 15.52
N ILE A 210 -6.63 -5.95 15.22
CA ILE A 210 -6.67 -7.01 16.24
C ILE A 210 -5.27 -7.31 16.78
N ASP A 211 -4.29 -7.40 15.87
CA ASP A 211 -2.91 -7.72 16.25
C ASP A 211 -1.91 -7.16 15.23
N VAL A 212 -0.65 -7.00 15.68
CA VAL A 212 0.48 -6.55 14.84
C VAL A 212 1.74 -7.33 15.22
N GLY A 213 2.38 -7.93 14.25
CA GLY A 213 3.65 -8.65 14.46
C GLY A 213 4.28 -9.12 13.15
N THR A 214 5.45 -9.75 13.25
CA THR A 214 6.00 -10.58 12.19
C THR A 214 5.17 -11.85 12.03
N VAL A 215 5.32 -12.57 10.93
CA VAL A 215 4.65 -13.87 10.71
C VAL A 215 4.90 -14.82 11.88
N GLU A 216 6.16 -14.92 12.32
CA GLU A 216 6.54 -15.80 13.42
C GLU A 216 5.96 -15.37 14.78
N GLU A 217 5.93 -14.06 15.07
CA GLU A 217 5.30 -13.54 16.29
C GLU A 217 3.81 -13.84 16.32
N LEU A 218 3.10 -13.65 15.20
CA LEU A 218 1.66 -13.92 15.09
C LEU A 218 1.36 -15.43 15.22
N LYS A 219 2.16 -16.31 14.59
CA LYS A 219 2.04 -17.76 14.74
C LYS A 219 2.25 -18.22 16.18
N ASN A 220 3.34 -17.75 16.81
CA ASN A 220 3.71 -18.15 18.17
C ASN A 220 2.66 -17.71 19.21
N LYS A 221 2.03 -16.56 19.02
CA LYS A 221 1.03 -16.01 19.94
C LYS A 221 -0.20 -16.91 20.12
N VAL A 222 -0.56 -17.64 19.07
CA VAL A 222 -1.71 -18.55 19.07
C VAL A 222 -1.32 -20.03 18.96
N ASN A 223 -0.01 -20.33 19.03
CA ASN A 223 0.55 -21.69 18.88
C ASN A 223 0.14 -22.36 17.56
N ALA A 224 0.07 -21.62 16.46
CA ALA A 224 -0.31 -22.12 15.15
C ALA A 224 0.89 -22.66 14.35
N ASN A 225 0.67 -23.72 13.57
CA ASN A 225 1.69 -24.29 12.70
C ASN A 225 1.86 -23.53 11.39
N SER A 226 0.76 -22.97 10.86
CA SER A 226 0.74 -22.17 9.63
C SER A 226 0.32 -20.72 9.91
N PHE A 227 0.65 -19.81 9.00
CA PHE A 227 0.19 -18.42 9.12
C PHE A 227 -1.33 -18.32 8.86
N GLU A 228 -1.88 -19.21 8.03
CA GLU A 228 -3.32 -19.30 7.80
C GLU A 228 -4.09 -19.65 9.07
N ASP A 229 -3.65 -20.69 9.80
CA ASP A 229 -4.24 -21.05 11.09
C ASP A 229 -4.11 -19.93 12.13
N ALA A 230 -2.95 -19.24 12.13
CA ALA A 230 -2.73 -18.09 13.00
C ALA A 230 -3.71 -16.96 12.71
N PHE A 231 -3.88 -16.60 11.44
CA PHE A 231 -4.81 -15.56 11.02
C PHE A 231 -6.25 -15.89 11.44
N VAL A 232 -6.70 -17.12 11.17
CA VAL A 232 -8.06 -17.58 11.54
C VAL A 232 -8.25 -17.49 13.05
N SER A 233 -7.30 -18.02 13.83
CA SER A 233 -7.36 -18.01 15.31
C SER A 233 -7.39 -16.57 15.86
N ILE A 234 -6.58 -15.66 15.34
CA ILE A 234 -6.55 -14.25 15.75
C ILE A 234 -7.89 -13.56 15.45
N VAL A 235 -8.45 -13.78 14.26
CA VAL A 235 -9.71 -13.12 13.84
C VAL A 235 -10.93 -13.68 14.58
N THR A 236 -10.94 -14.99 14.91
CA THR A 236 -12.08 -15.66 15.59
C THR A 236 -11.96 -15.68 17.12
N GLY A 237 -10.85 -15.19 17.67
CA GLY A 237 -10.57 -15.25 19.12
C GLY A 237 -10.34 -16.65 19.64
N GLY A 238 -9.85 -17.57 18.80
CA GLY A 238 -9.59 -18.97 19.17
C GLY A 238 -10.83 -19.86 19.28
N ASN A 239 -11.98 -19.39 18.83
CA ASN A 239 -13.26 -20.13 18.86
C ASN A 239 -13.52 -20.85 17.52
N LEU A 240 -12.68 -21.81 17.14
CA LEU A 240 -12.94 -22.80 16.10
C LEU A 240 -12.75 -24.19 16.63
#